data_a2b3fa22254f7ef707825d0fbf97af6e
#
_entry.id   a2b3fa22254f7ef707825d0fbf97af6e
#
_cell.length_a   1.000
_cell.length_b   1.000
_cell.length_c   1.000
_cell.angle_alpha   90.00
_cell.angle_beta   90.00
_cell.angle_gamma   90.00
#
_symmetry.space_group_name_H-M   'P 1'
#
loop_
_entity.id
_entity.type
_entity.pdbx_description
1 polymer ?
#
loop_
_entity_poly.entity_id
_entity_poly.type
_entity_poly.pdbx_seq_one_letter_code
_entity_poly.pdbx_strand_id
1 'polypeptide(L)'
;MKEKIKEKILNLCNLCGKCVPVCPSYRVYKKESFSPRGRLFLLSHEIEHKSFEFCLFCERCERICPHHIGFPTFYLEKLKEKENPLLTFLNLNNFINLINLKKELPTKIMKEEGDIIVYYSCGLKYLYPSALERFEEILKKRGISIGVPKGLVCCGAIFLNLGLISNLKENALKNLEILEKTKGYLVIFCATCLWMFKKIYPQVFKDTKYEKGFIELSKRAISAYNYLSLKAEDELKILEEKKLRENILFHLPCHLTEDFNLVKNKIETRDFCCGSAKFFLWLKNFQKENKRLWVKNLENIEILATFCTGCYLNFNALLKKPPLILHWLELL
;
A
#
# COMPACT_ATOMS: atom_id res chain seq x y z
N MET A 1 -20.48 -9.96 17.29
CA MET A 1 -19.45 -9.04 16.71
C MET A 1 -20.04 -7.72 16.27
N LYS A 2 -21.20 -7.70 15.61
CA LYS A 2 -21.88 -6.46 15.15
C LYS A 2 -22.17 -5.48 16.29
N GLU A 3 -22.70 -5.96 17.42
CA GLU A 3 -22.98 -5.14 18.59
C GLU A 3 -21.74 -4.40 19.12
N LYS A 4 -20.60 -5.10 19.25
CA LYS A 4 -19.33 -4.50 19.70
C LYS A 4 -18.80 -3.44 18.74
N ILE A 5 -18.97 -3.61 17.42
CA ILE A 5 -18.56 -2.61 16.42
C ILE A 5 -19.46 -1.37 16.53
N LYS A 6 -20.76 -1.58 16.61
CA LYS A 6 -21.76 -0.52 16.77
C LYS A 6 -21.49 0.30 18.03
N GLU A 7 -21.39 -0.35 19.16
CA GLU A 7 -21.11 0.29 20.46
C GLU A 7 -19.80 1.07 20.40
N LYS A 8 -18.73 0.49 19.86
CA LYS A 8 -17.44 1.17 19.73
C LYS A 8 -17.51 2.40 18.83
N ILE A 9 -18.26 2.36 17.71
CA ILE A 9 -18.43 3.54 16.86
C ILE A 9 -19.22 4.61 17.59
N LEU A 10 -20.35 4.27 18.21
CA LEU A 10 -21.23 5.21 18.91
C LEU A 10 -20.53 5.87 20.09
N ASN A 11 -19.70 5.13 20.82
CA ASN A 11 -18.99 5.65 22.01
C ASN A 11 -17.77 6.53 21.63
N LEU A 12 -17.15 6.32 20.48
CA LEU A 12 -15.91 7.02 20.11
C LEU A 12 -16.11 8.13 19.05
N CYS A 13 -17.13 7.99 18.19
CA CYS A 13 -17.35 8.97 17.13
C CYS A 13 -18.31 10.08 17.58
N ASN A 14 -17.76 11.24 17.91
CA ASN A 14 -18.54 12.44 18.26
C ASN A 14 -19.00 13.26 17.03
N LEU A 15 -18.95 12.69 15.83
CA LEU A 15 -19.40 13.29 14.57
C LEU A 15 -18.76 14.65 14.20
N CYS A 16 -17.59 14.98 14.75
CA CYS A 16 -16.91 16.29 14.58
C CYS A 16 -16.58 16.68 13.12
N GLY A 17 -16.56 15.72 12.20
CA GLY A 17 -16.36 15.97 10.76
C GLY A 17 -14.93 16.17 10.29
N LYS A 18 -13.90 16.20 11.17
CA LYS A 18 -12.48 16.38 10.78
C LYS A 18 -12.02 15.39 9.69
N CYS A 19 -12.59 14.18 9.66
CA CYS A 19 -12.28 13.16 8.66
C CYS A 19 -12.91 13.42 7.27
N VAL A 20 -13.87 14.31 7.15
CA VAL A 20 -14.61 14.56 5.91
C VAL A 20 -13.72 15.16 4.81
N PRO A 21 -13.02 16.28 5.02
CA PRO A 21 -12.24 16.95 3.98
C PRO A 21 -11.03 16.14 3.50
N VAL A 22 -10.51 15.23 4.34
CA VAL A 22 -9.34 14.41 3.97
C VAL A 22 -9.71 13.16 3.17
N CYS A 23 -11.00 12.84 3.04
CA CYS A 23 -11.45 11.63 2.35
C CYS A 23 -11.46 11.80 0.83
N PRO A 24 -10.69 11.01 0.06
CA PRO A 24 -10.69 11.10 -1.40
C PRO A 24 -12.07 10.83 -2.01
N SER A 25 -12.81 9.85 -1.49
CA SER A 25 -14.16 9.53 -1.98
C SER A 25 -15.13 10.69 -1.77
N TYR A 26 -15.08 11.35 -0.61
CA TYR A 26 -15.90 12.52 -0.38
C TYR A 26 -15.55 13.69 -1.31
N ARG A 27 -14.26 13.90 -1.55
CA ARG A 27 -13.80 14.97 -2.48
C ARG A 27 -14.41 14.84 -3.88
N VAL A 28 -14.60 13.61 -4.35
CA VAL A 28 -15.18 13.32 -5.67
C VAL A 28 -16.71 13.39 -5.66
N TYR A 29 -17.34 12.69 -4.71
CA TYR A 29 -18.80 12.50 -4.75
C TYR A 29 -19.59 13.59 -4.04
N LYS A 30 -18.97 14.37 -3.14
CA LYS A 30 -19.57 15.48 -2.39
C LYS A 30 -20.89 15.13 -1.65
N LYS A 31 -21.06 13.84 -1.31
CA LYS A 31 -22.21 13.34 -0.56
C LYS A 31 -21.75 12.82 0.80
N GLU A 32 -22.50 13.16 1.86
CA GLU A 32 -22.14 12.75 3.23
C GLU A 32 -22.01 11.22 3.37
N SER A 33 -22.84 10.44 2.73
CA SER A 33 -22.74 8.98 2.73
C SER A 33 -21.41 8.45 2.19
N PHE A 34 -20.64 9.24 1.42
CA PHE A 34 -19.30 8.90 0.94
C PHE A 34 -18.19 9.45 1.85
N SER A 35 -18.53 10.20 2.91
CA SER A 35 -17.56 10.62 3.92
C SER A 35 -17.25 9.49 4.91
N PRO A 36 -16.11 9.51 5.60
CA PRO A 36 -15.83 8.53 6.65
C PRO A 36 -16.86 8.60 7.79
N ARG A 37 -17.26 9.81 8.19
CA ARG A 37 -18.28 10.03 9.21
C ARG A 37 -19.62 9.45 8.80
N GLY A 38 -20.09 9.75 7.60
CA GLY A 38 -21.35 9.23 7.09
C GLY A 38 -21.34 7.70 6.95
N ARG A 39 -20.21 7.11 6.52
CA ARG A 39 -20.06 5.65 6.48
C ARG A 39 -20.04 5.01 7.87
N LEU A 40 -19.37 5.63 8.86
CA LEU A 40 -19.42 5.15 10.25
C LEU A 40 -20.83 5.21 10.80
N PHE A 41 -21.55 6.29 10.55
CA PHE A 41 -22.97 6.41 10.91
C PHE A 41 -23.82 5.30 10.30
N LEU A 42 -23.72 5.09 8.99
CA LEU A 42 -24.45 4.01 8.29
C LEU A 42 -24.12 2.64 8.85
N LEU A 43 -22.81 2.39 9.12
CA LEU A 43 -22.33 1.12 9.66
C LEU A 43 -22.84 0.87 11.08
N SER A 44 -22.85 1.90 11.94
CA SER A 44 -23.36 1.80 13.33
C SER A 44 -24.86 1.60 13.42
N HIS A 45 -25.61 1.97 12.37
CA HIS A 45 -27.05 1.73 12.25
C HIS A 45 -27.39 0.51 11.39
N GLU A 46 -26.39 -0.31 11.07
CA GLU A 46 -26.53 -1.52 10.26
C GLU A 46 -27.12 -1.28 8.85
N ILE A 47 -27.01 -0.06 8.35
CA ILE A 47 -27.52 0.33 7.02
C ILE A 47 -26.49 -0.05 5.97
N GLU A 48 -26.83 -1.00 5.09
CA GLU A 48 -26.01 -1.35 3.94
C GLU A 48 -26.06 -0.22 2.91
N HIS A 49 -24.89 0.21 2.46
CA HIS A 49 -24.81 1.29 1.48
C HIS A 49 -23.62 1.11 0.54
N LYS A 50 -23.85 1.34 -0.75
CA LYS A 50 -22.84 1.23 -1.82
C LYS A 50 -21.57 2.05 -1.56
N SER A 51 -21.65 3.13 -0.78
CA SER A 51 -20.49 3.97 -0.48
C SER A 51 -19.38 3.23 0.22
N PHE A 52 -19.66 2.11 0.89
CA PHE A 52 -18.64 1.29 1.57
C PHE A 52 -17.61 0.76 0.59
N GLU A 53 -18.04 0.31 -0.59
CA GLU A 53 -17.16 -0.19 -1.65
C GLU A 53 -16.22 0.88 -2.21
N PHE A 54 -16.52 2.15 -1.99
CA PHE A 54 -15.71 3.28 -2.42
C PHE A 54 -14.67 3.71 -1.37
N CYS A 55 -14.50 2.95 -0.29
CA CYS A 55 -13.40 3.15 0.63
C CYS A 55 -12.08 2.70 -0.01
N LEU A 56 -11.09 3.59 -0.01
CA LEU A 56 -9.76 3.31 -0.58
C LEU A 56 -8.79 2.68 0.44
N PHE A 57 -9.24 2.38 1.63
CA PHE A 57 -8.39 1.91 2.74
C PHE A 57 -7.17 2.80 3.03
N CYS A 58 -7.19 4.08 2.66
CA CYS A 58 -6.06 5.00 2.78
C CYS A 58 -5.78 5.52 4.20
N GLU A 59 -6.62 5.20 5.15
CA GLU A 59 -6.53 5.53 6.60
C GLU A 59 -6.37 7.02 6.95
N ARG A 60 -6.52 7.94 6.01
CA ARG A 60 -6.43 9.39 6.28
C ARG A 60 -7.42 9.84 7.34
N CYS A 61 -8.63 9.26 7.33
CA CYS A 61 -9.66 9.55 8.31
C CYS A 61 -9.26 9.13 9.74
N GLU A 62 -8.51 8.03 9.87
CA GLU A 62 -8.02 7.52 11.14
C GLU A 62 -6.90 8.41 11.69
N ARG A 63 -5.95 8.81 10.82
CA ARG A 63 -4.83 9.68 11.21
C ARG A 63 -5.24 11.07 11.70
N ILE A 64 -6.33 11.63 11.15
CA ILE A 64 -6.82 12.97 11.56
C ILE A 64 -7.82 12.90 12.72
N CYS A 65 -8.30 11.71 13.03
CA CYS A 65 -9.30 11.52 14.08
C CYS A 65 -8.67 11.64 15.49
N PRO A 66 -9.19 12.52 16.37
CA PRO A 66 -8.68 12.63 17.73
C PRO A 66 -8.85 11.36 18.57
N HIS A 67 -9.76 10.48 18.18
CA HIS A 67 -9.98 9.17 18.81
C HIS A 67 -9.31 8.02 18.05
N HIS A 68 -8.51 8.32 17.04
CA HIS A 68 -7.81 7.34 16.20
C HIS A 68 -8.71 6.23 15.64
N ILE A 69 -9.96 6.60 15.29
CA ILE A 69 -10.90 5.70 14.64
C ILE A 69 -11.07 6.06 13.17
N GLY A 70 -11.27 5.04 12.34
CA GLY A 70 -11.48 5.22 10.91
C GLY A 70 -12.41 4.17 10.33
N PHE A 71 -13.16 4.54 9.31
CA PHE A 71 -14.04 3.62 8.60
C PHE A 71 -13.31 2.36 8.08
N PRO A 72 -12.06 2.42 7.56
CA PRO A 72 -11.35 1.24 7.06
C PRO A 72 -11.25 0.09 8.06
N THR A 73 -10.93 0.41 9.33
CA THR A 73 -10.77 -0.59 10.40
C THR A 73 -12.09 -1.34 10.66
N PHE A 74 -13.19 -0.61 10.79
CA PHE A 74 -14.51 -1.24 11.01
C PHE A 74 -15.05 -1.93 9.77
N TYR A 75 -14.73 -1.42 8.59
CA TYR A 75 -15.14 -2.04 7.33
C TYR A 75 -14.40 -3.36 7.08
N LEU A 76 -13.14 -3.46 7.47
CA LEU A 76 -12.40 -4.72 7.43
C LEU A 76 -13.08 -5.80 8.26
N GLU A 77 -13.51 -5.49 9.49
CA GLU A 77 -14.26 -6.45 10.33
C GLU A 77 -15.54 -6.90 9.65
N LYS A 78 -16.26 -5.99 9.01
CA LYS A 78 -17.47 -6.34 8.23
C LYS A 78 -17.15 -7.25 7.04
N LEU A 79 -16.07 -7.00 6.32
CA LEU A 79 -15.66 -7.81 5.17
C LEU A 79 -15.26 -9.23 5.58
N LYS A 80 -14.75 -9.43 6.79
CA LYS A 80 -14.42 -10.77 7.32
C LYS A 80 -15.67 -11.66 7.49
N GLU A 81 -16.85 -11.07 7.64
CA GLU A 81 -18.11 -11.79 7.82
C GLU A 81 -18.83 -12.08 6.50
N LYS A 82 -18.60 -11.28 5.47
CA LYS A 82 -19.30 -11.40 4.18
C LYS A 82 -18.31 -11.70 3.06
N GLU A 83 -18.34 -12.91 2.55
CA GLU A 83 -17.66 -13.26 1.31
C GLU A 83 -18.56 -12.90 0.11
N ASN A 84 -17.99 -12.33 -0.93
CA ASN A 84 -18.70 -12.12 -2.19
C ASN A 84 -18.36 -13.25 -3.16
N PRO A 85 -19.22 -14.27 -3.30
CA PRO A 85 -18.92 -15.48 -4.08
C PRO A 85 -18.75 -15.21 -5.59
N LEU A 86 -19.34 -14.13 -6.12
CA LEU A 86 -19.25 -13.79 -7.54
C LEU A 86 -17.86 -13.34 -7.99
N LEU A 87 -17.06 -12.82 -7.06
CA LEU A 87 -15.72 -12.31 -7.35
C LEU A 87 -14.60 -13.30 -6.98
N THR A 88 -14.90 -14.44 -6.35
CA THR A 88 -13.93 -15.46 -5.97
C THR A 88 -13.20 -16.12 -7.15
N PHE A 89 -13.73 -16.01 -8.36
CA PHE A 89 -13.10 -16.53 -9.58
C PHE A 89 -11.98 -15.65 -10.15
N LEU A 90 -11.83 -14.43 -9.67
CA LEU A 90 -10.73 -13.56 -10.10
C LEU A 90 -9.45 -13.96 -9.38
N ASN A 91 -8.63 -14.78 -9.97
CA ASN A 91 -7.29 -15.00 -9.47
C ASN A 91 -6.35 -13.86 -9.93
N LEU A 92 -5.29 -13.65 -9.18
CA LEU A 92 -4.31 -12.60 -9.47
C LEU A 92 -3.64 -12.78 -10.83
N ASN A 93 -3.48 -14.03 -11.31
CA ASN A 93 -2.88 -14.33 -12.61
C ASN A 93 -3.75 -13.82 -13.76
N ASN A 94 -5.08 -13.95 -13.65
CA ASN A 94 -6.00 -13.37 -14.62
C ASN A 94 -5.93 -11.85 -14.62
N PHE A 95 -5.76 -11.25 -13.44
CA PHE A 95 -5.58 -9.82 -13.30
C PHE A 95 -4.26 -9.32 -13.91
N ILE A 96 -3.15 -9.99 -13.66
CA ILE A 96 -1.85 -9.69 -14.26
C ILE A 96 -1.94 -9.83 -15.79
N ASN A 97 -2.64 -10.84 -16.30
CA ASN A 97 -2.90 -11.01 -17.72
C ASN A 97 -3.71 -9.86 -18.34
N LEU A 98 -4.70 -9.35 -17.59
CA LEU A 98 -5.55 -8.21 -18.00
C LEU A 98 -4.75 -6.91 -18.18
N ILE A 99 -3.73 -6.68 -17.39
CA ILE A 99 -2.87 -5.49 -17.48
C ILE A 99 -1.63 -5.71 -18.37
N ASN A 100 -1.58 -6.82 -19.12
CA ASN A 100 -0.45 -7.19 -19.99
C ASN A 100 0.92 -7.33 -19.31
N LEU A 101 0.95 -7.55 -18.00
CA LEU A 101 2.17 -7.87 -17.26
C LEU A 101 2.49 -9.38 -17.36
N LYS A 102 2.61 -9.88 -18.58
CA LYS A 102 2.72 -11.34 -18.85
C LYS A 102 4.09 -11.92 -18.58
N LYS A 103 5.12 -11.08 -18.48
CA LYS A 103 6.49 -11.56 -18.40
C LYS A 103 7.10 -11.13 -17.07
N GLU A 104 7.52 -12.11 -16.29
CA GLU A 104 8.40 -11.86 -15.16
C GLU A 104 9.72 -11.31 -15.70
N LEU A 105 10.12 -10.14 -15.24
CA LEU A 105 11.38 -9.54 -15.64
C LEU A 105 12.53 -10.30 -14.96
N PRO A 106 13.57 -10.65 -15.70
CA PRO A 106 14.69 -11.40 -15.13
C PRO A 106 15.37 -10.59 -14.02
N THR A 107 15.65 -11.25 -12.91
CA THR A 107 16.55 -10.73 -11.88
C THR A 107 17.75 -11.66 -11.75
N LYS A 108 18.92 -11.10 -11.53
CA LYS A 108 20.16 -11.85 -11.29
C LYS A 108 20.24 -12.41 -9.87
N ILE A 109 19.34 -11.97 -8.98
CA ILE A 109 19.36 -12.32 -7.57
C ILE A 109 18.61 -13.63 -7.37
N MET A 110 19.34 -14.71 -7.11
CA MET A 110 18.80 -16.08 -7.03
C MET A 110 19.03 -16.76 -5.66
N LYS A 111 19.65 -16.07 -4.69
CA LYS A 111 19.88 -16.64 -3.35
C LYS A 111 18.57 -16.59 -2.54
N GLU A 112 18.19 -17.73 -1.95
CA GLU A 112 16.99 -17.83 -1.11
C GLU A 112 17.25 -17.37 0.33
N GLU A 113 18.51 -17.41 0.77
CA GLU A 113 18.96 -17.02 2.11
C GLU A 113 19.90 -15.83 2.07
N GLY A 114 19.95 -15.08 3.15
CA GLY A 114 20.82 -13.92 3.33
C GLY A 114 20.69 -13.35 4.75
N ASP A 115 21.50 -12.32 5.06
CA ASP A 115 21.42 -11.60 6.34
C ASP A 115 20.07 -10.92 6.53
N ILE A 116 19.43 -10.55 5.42
CA ILE A 116 18.07 -10.04 5.37
C ILE A 116 17.26 -10.73 4.26
N ILE A 117 15.96 -10.70 4.42
CA ILE A 117 15.02 -11.29 3.46
C ILE A 117 14.27 -10.18 2.73
N VAL A 118 14.24 -10.24 1.42
CA VAL A 118 13.43 -9.34 0.59
C VAL A 118 12.12 -10.00 0.22
N TYR A 119 11.01 -9.33 0.50
CA TYR A 119 9.70 -9.73 -0.01
C TYR A 119 9.61 -9.42 -1.51
N TYR A 120 9.76 -10.46 -2.33
CA TYR A 120 9.74 -10.34 -3.80
C TYR A 120 8.33 -10.09 -4.32
N SER A 121 7.92 -8.84 -4.23
CA SER A 121 6.57 -8.37 -4.60
C SER A 121 6.34 -8.32 -6.11
N CYS A 122 5.07 -8.19 -6.50
CA CYS A 122 4.69 -8.03 -7.92
C CYS A 122 5.37 -6.81 -8.58
N GLY A 123 5.64 -5.73 -7.85
CA GLY A 123 6.38 -4.58 -8.38
C GLY A 123 7.79 -4.95 -8.80
N LEU A 124 8.52 -5.67 -7.94
CA LEU A 124 9.87 -6.14 -8.24
C LEU A 124 9.88 -7.17 -9.38
N LYS A 125 8.87 -8.03 -9.43
CA LYS A 125 8.77 -9.07 -10.48
C LYS A 125 8.50 -8.49 -11.88
N TYR A 126 7.64 -7.48 -11.97
CA TYR A 126 7.02 -7.13 -13.25
C TYR A 126 7.23 -5.67 -13.68
N LEU A 127 7.70 -4.78 -12.81
CA LEU A 127 7.71 -3.35 -13.09
C LEU A 127 9.07 -2.67 -12.92
N TYR A 128 9.76 -2.93 -11.82
CA TYR A 128 11.02 -2.25 -11.48
C TYR A 128 12.04 -3.21 -10.84
N PRO A 129 12.48 -4.27 -11.57
CA PRO A 129 13.49 -5.21 -11.05
C PRO A 129 14.83 -4.52 -10.76
N SER A 130 15.18 -3.45 -11.50
CA SER A 130 16.34 -2.60 -11.30
C SER A 130 16.44 -2.03 -9.88
N ALA A 131 15.30 -1.75 -9.24
CA ALA A 131 15.27 -1.31 -7.85
C ALA A 131 15.83 -2.36 -6.89
N LEU A 132 15.60 -3.66 -7.15
CA LEU A 132 16.17 -4.75 -6.35
C LEU A 132 17.66 -4.89 -6.59
N GLU A 133 18.10 -4.84 -7.84
CA GLU A 133 19.51 -4.92 -8.21
C GLU A 133 20.30 -3.76 -7.57
N ARG A 134 19.78 -2.56 -7.63
CA ARG A 134 20.39 -1.39 -7.00
C ARG A 134 20.48 -1.51 -5.49
N PHE A 135 19.44 -2.01 -4.86
CA PHE A 135 19.42 -2.26 -3.42
C PHE A 135 20.46 -3.31 -3.01
N GLU A 136 20.61 -4.39 -3.79
CA GLU A 136 21.64 -5.41 -3.57
C GLU A 136 23.05 -4.80 -3.69
N GLU A 137 23.32 -4.01 -4.74
CA GLU A 137 24.62 -3.36 -4.93
C GLU A 137 25.02 -2.49 -3.73
N ILE A 138 24.06 -1.68 -3.23
CA ILE A 138 24.27 -0.83 -2.06
C ILE A 138 24.64 -1.65 -0.82
N LEU A 139 23.91 -2.72 -0.56
CA LEU A 139 24.14 -3.56 0.63
C LEU A 139 25.38 -4.43 0.51
N LYS A 140 25.68 -4.91 -0.69
CA LYS A 140 26.91 -5.68 -0.95
C LYS A 140 28.18 -4.90 -0.64
N LYS A 141 28.22 -3.61 -0.93
CA LYS A 141 29.34 -2.71 -0.53
C LYS A 141 29.54 -2.66 0.99
N ARG A 142 28.53 -3.03 1.77
CA ARG A 142 28.53 -3.05 3.24
C ARG A 142 28.63 -4.46 3.84
N GLY A 143 28.90 -5.45 2.98
CA GLY A 143 29.02 -6.85 3.40
C GLY A 143 27.71 -7.51 3.82
N ILE A 144 26.55 -6.92 3.45
CA ILE A 144 25.22 -7.44 3.80
C ILE A 144 24.67 -8.20 2.59
N SER A 145 24.34 -9.47 2.79
CA SER A 145 23.73 -10.32 1.79
C SER A 145 22.19 -10.26 1.84
N ILE A 146 21.54 -10.38 0.69
CA ILE A 146 20.08 -10.46 0.60
C ILE A 146 19.63 -11.85 0.19
N GLY A 147 18.56 -12.35 0.82
CA GLY A 147 17.84 -13.55 0.46
C GLY A 147 16.50 -13.21 -0.19
N VAL A 148 16.15 -13.92 -1.25
CA VAL A 148 14.88 -13.79 -1.98
C VAL A 148 14.23 -15.18 -2.07
N PRO A 149 13.41 -15.59 -1.08
CA PRO A 149 12.77 -16.90 -1.06
C PRO A 149 11.89 -17.11 -2.27
N LYS A 150 11.95 -18.30 -2.86
CA LYS A 150 11.05 -18.70 -3.95
C LYS A 150 9.63 -18.95 -3.47
N GLY A 151 8.68 -18.87 -4.40
CA GLY A 151 7.28 -19.19 -4.12
C GLY A 151 6.47 -18.06 -3.45
N LEU A 152 7.09 -16.92 -3.13
CA LEU A 152 6.36 -15.76 -2.61
C LEU A 152 5.30 -15.28 -3.60
N VAL A 153 4.09 -15.02 -3.09
CA VAL A 153 2.95 -14.55 -3.87
C VAL A 153 2.56 -13.11 -3.50
N CYS A 154 1.64 -12.52 -4.26
CA CYS A 154 1.16 -11.16 -4.01
C CYS A 154 0.64 -10.99 -2.57
N CYS A 155 0.87 -9.82 -1.97
CA CYS A 155 0.36 -9.48 -0.64
C CYS A 155 -1.17 -9.46 -0.51
N GLY A 156 -1.92 -9.60 -1.58
CA GLY A 156 -3.38 -9.67 -1.55
C GLY A 156 -4.10 -8.34 -1.32
N ALA A 157 -3.43 -7.20 -1.35
CA ALA A 157 -4.09 -5.89 -1.20
C ALA A 157 -5.19 -5.65 -2.24
N ILE A 158 -5.04 -6.20 -3.44
CA ILE A 158 -6.08 -6.17 -4.48
C ILE A 158 -7.35 -6.92 -4.02
N PHE A 159 -7.20 -8.08 -3.40
CA PHE A 159 -8.30 -8.86 -2.88
C PHE A 159 -9.03 -8.13 -1.75
N LEU A 160 -8.28 -7.48 -0.84
CA LEU A 160 -8.88 -6.63 0.18
C LEU A 160 -9.74 -5.53 -0.45
N ASN A 161 -9.23 -4.85 -1.46
CA ASN A 161 -9.95 -3.77 -2.15
C ASN A 161 -11.20 -4.25 -2.89
N LEU A 162 -11.23 -5.51 -3.31
CA LEU A 162 -12.37 -6.16 -3.94
C LEU A 162 -13.32 -6.83 -2.93
N GLY A 163 -12.96 -6.89 -1.64
CA GLY A 163 -13.74 -7.60 -0.62
C GLY A 163 -13.58 -9.12 -0.65
N LEU A 164 -12.55 -9.65 -1.36
CA LEU A 164 -12.26 -11.07 -1.53
C LEU A 164 -11.36 -11.58 -0.39
N ILE A 165 -11.90 -11.68 0.80
CA ILE A 165 -11.13 -11.98 2.02
C ILE A 165 -10.55 -13.39 2.01
N SER A 166 -11.22 -14.38 1.43
CA SER A 166 -10.68 -15.74 1.29
C SER A 166 -9.43 -15.79 0.45
N ASN A 167 -9.41 -15.12 -0.72
CA ASN A 167 -8.22 -15.04 -1.57
C ASN A 167 -7.07 -14.29 -0.89
N LEU A 168 -7.39 -13.24 -0.13
CA LEU A 168 -6.39 -12.54 0.68
C LEU A 168 -5.76 -13.48 1.71
N LYS A 169 -6.60 -14.24 2.45
CA LYS A 169 -6.12 -15.19 3.46
C LYS A 169 -5.26 -16.29 2.84
N GLU A 170 -5.66 -16.85 1.70
CA GLU A 170 -4.89 -17.87 0.99
C GLU A 170 -3.48 -17.37 0.65
N ASN A 171 -3.37 -16.19 0.03
CA ASN A 171 -2.08 -15.59 -0.31
C ASN A 171 -1.24 -15.28 0.93
N ALA A 172 -1.87 -14.75 1.98
CA ALA A 172 -1.17 -14.45 3.23
C ALA A 172 -0.59 -15.71 3.86
N LEU A 173 -1.33 -16.82 3.88
CA LEU A 173 -0.86 -18.10 4.44
C LEU A 173 0.28 -18.69 3.62
N LYS A 174 0.24 -18.64 2.29
CA LYS A 174 1.36 -19.05 1.41
C LYS A 174 2.63 -18.26 1.73
N ASN A 175 2.49 -16.94 1.89
CA ASN A 175 3.62 -16.10 2.26
C ASN A 175 4.12 -16.41 3.69
N LEU A 176 3.23 -16.66 4.65
CA LEU A 176 3.60 -17.02 6.01
C LEU A 176 4.42 -18.32 6.04
N GLU A 177 3.96 -19.38 5.38
CA GLU A 177 4.61 -20.69 5.32
C GLU A 177 6.07 -20.60 4.86
N ILE A 178 6.37 -19.69 3.92
CA ILE A 178 7.72 -19.48 3.40
C ILE A 178 8.53 -18.60 4.35
N LEU A 179 7.95 -17.47 4.78
CA LEU A 179 8.67 -16.44 5.52
C LEU A 179 8.92 -16.79 6.99
N GLU A 180 8.11 -17.65 7.61
CA GLU A 180 8.34 -18.11 8.98
C GLU A 180 9.63 -18.95 9.12
N LYS A 181 10.08 -19.59 8.04
CA LYS A 181 11.33 -20.35 7.97
C LYS A 181 12.58 -19.47 7.88
N THR A 182 12.38 -18.17 7.62
CA THR A 182 13.48 -17.20 7.43
C THR A 182 13.73 -16.39 8.71
N LYS A 183 14.91 -15.77 8.79
CA LYS A 183 15.31 -14.94 9.93
C LYS A 183 15.66 -13.50 9.47
N GLY A 184 15.94 -12.63 10.42
CA GLY A 184 16.36 -11.25 10.17
C GLY A 184 15.21 -10.33 9.71
N TYR A 185 15.54 -9.16 9.22
CA TYR A 185 14.57 -8.20 8.70
C TYR A 185 13.89 -8.72 7.44
N LEU A 186 12.59 -8.48 7.34
CA LEU A 186 11.81 -8.65 6.12
C LEU A 186 11.68 -7.31 5.42
N VAL A 187 12.52 -7.06 4.42
CA VAL A 187 12.57 -5.78 3.71
C VAL A 187 11.53 -5.74 2.59
N ILE A 188 10.71 -4.71 2.60
CA ILE A 188 9.57 -4.54 1.69
C ILE A 188 9.68 -3.22 0.93
N PHE A 189 9.64 -3.28 -0.40
CA PHE A 189 9.82 -2.13 -1.28
C PHE A 189 8.53 -1.33 -1.50
N CYS A 190 7.39 -2.00 -1.43
CA CYS A 190 6.09 -1.38 -1.70
C CYS A 190 5.38 -1.00 -0.40
N ALA A 191 5.01 0.27 -0.23
CA ALA A 191 4.31 0.77 0.95
C ALA A 191 2.98 0.04 1.22
N THR A 192 2.24 -0.34 0.17
CA THR A 192 1.01 -1.12 0.35
C THR A 192 1.30 -2.54 0.84
N CYS A 193 2.36 -3.20 0.34
CA CYS A 193 2.76 -4.50 0.86
C CYS A 193 3.19 -4.41 2.33
N LEU A 194 3.98 -3.38 2.68
CA LEU A 194 4.40 -3.15 4.07
C LEU A 194 3.19 -2.97 5.00
N TRP A 195 2.21 -2.16 4.59
CA TRP A 195 0.96 -1.97 5.33
C TRP A 195 0.17 -3.28 5.49
N MET A 196 0.15 -4.15 4.47
CA MET A 196 -0.48 -5.47 4.57
C MET A 196 0.19 -6.32 5.66
N PHE A 197 1.53 -6.40 5.66
CA PHE A 197 2.28 -7.17 6.65
C PHE A 197 2.19 -6.58 8.06
N LYS A 198 2.29 -5.24 8.19
CA LYS A 198 2.30 -4.58 9.50
C LYS A 198 0.93 -4.46 10.15
N LYS A 199 -0.12 -4.27 9.37
CA LYS A 199 -1.44 -3.93 9.93
C LYS A 199 -2.54 -4.91 9.53
N ILE A 200 -2.66 -5.24 8.26
CA ILE A 200 -3.82 -5.98 7.78
C ILE A 200 -3.74 -7.47 8.17
N TYR A 201 -2.62 -8.12 7.94
CA TYR A 201 -2.48 -9.53 8.30
C TYR A 201 -2.69 -9.79 9.80
N PRO A 202 -2.07 -9.05 10.73
CA PRO A 202 -2.37 -9.20 12.16
C PRO A 202 -3.86 -9.03 12.51
N GLN A 203 -4.56 -8.11 11.82
CA GLN A 203 -6.01 -7.91 12.06
C GLN A 203 -6.87 -9.03 11.45
N VAL A 204 -6.51 -9.49 10.25
CA VAL A 204 -7.27 -10.54 9.54
C VAL A 204 -7.15 -11.89 10.26
N PHE A 205 -5.98 -12.18 10.82
CA PHE A 205 -5.69 -13.46 11.49
C PHE A 205 -5.74 -13.40 13.02
N LYS A 206 -6.23 -12.29 13.56
CA LYS A 206 -6.48 -12.16 15.00
C LYS A 206 -7.42 -13.28 15.49
N ASP A 207 -7.12 -13.81 16.68
CA ASP A 207 -7.86 -14.91 17.31
C ASP A 207 -7.84 -16.23 16.49
N THR A 208 -6.85 -16.40 15.60
CA THR A 208 -6.59 -17.64 14.86
C THR A 208 -5.27 -18.29 15.27
N LYS A 209 -5.08 -19.57 14.94
CA LYS A 209 -3.79 -20.26 15.16
C LYS A 209 -2.60 -19.62 14.46
N TYR A 210 -2.81 -18.77 13.46
CA TYR A 210 -1.77 -18.09 12.68
C TYR A 210 -1.39 -16.71 13.22
N GLU A 211 -2.10 -16.21 14.22
CA GLU A 211 -1.91 -14.84 14.75
C GLU A 211 -0.46 -14.57 15.16
N LYS A 212 0.15 -15.50 15.92
CA LYS A 212 1.55 -15.35 16.37
C LYS A 212 2.52 -15.20 15.21
N GLY A 213 2.38 -16.01 14.16
CA GLY A 213 3.23 -15.95 12.97
C GLY A 213 3.14 -14.59 12.26
N PHE A 214 1.93 -14.05 12.08
CA PHE A 214 1.75 -12.74 11.46
C PHE A 214 2.22 -11.58 12.35
N ILE A 215 2.11 -11.69 13.67
CA ILE A 215 2.68 -10.70 14.59
C ILE A 215 4.22 -10.70 14.47
N GLU A 216 4.88 -11.86 14.42
CA GLU A 216 6.33 -11.93 14.25
C GLU A 216 6.77 -11.38 12.88
N LEU A 217 6.10 -11.71 11.79
CA LEU A 217 6.37 -11.11 10.49
C LEU A 217 6.18 -9.60 10.49
N SER A 218 5.13 -9.10 11.17
CA SER A 218 4.88 -7.67 11.32
C SER A 218 6.02 -6.94 12.02
N LYS A 219 6.61 -7.54 13.06
CA LYS A 219 7.77 -6.97 13.78
C LYS A 219 9.03 -6.92 12.92
N ARG A 220 9.27 -7.96 12.12
CA ARG A 220 10.43 -8.06 11.22
C ARG A 220 10.30 -7.19 9.98
N ALA A 221 9.06 -6.87 9.54
CA ALA A 221 8.81 -6.10 8.33
C ALA A 221 9.29 -4.66 8.47
N ILE A 222 10.08 -4.21 7.50
CA ILE A 222 10.61 -2.85 7.40
C ILE A 222 10.60 -2.39 5.94
N SER A 223 10.41 -1.10 5.69
CA SER A 223 10.55 -0.57 4.33
C SER A 223 12.02 -0.62 3.87
N ALA A 224 12.23 -0.77 2.57
CA ALA A 224 13.57 -0.65 1.99
C ALA A 224 14.21 0.71 2.31
N TYR A 225 13.40 1.77 2.37
CA TYR A 225 13.86 3.11 2.75
C TYR A 225 14.40 3.16 4.18
N ASN A 226 13.61 2.70 5.16
CA ASN A 226 14.04 2.72 6.55
C ASN A 226 15.20 1.76 6.82
N TYR A 227 15.26 0.65 6.07
CA TYR A 227 16.42 -0.23 6.16
C TYR A 227 17.69 0.45 5.66
N LEU A 228 17.64 1.16 4.53
CA LEU A 228 18.78 1.96 4.06
C LEU A 228 19.11 3.12 5.00
N SER A 229 18.15 3.78 5.62
CA SER A 229 18.40 4.79 6.66
C SER A 229 19.22 4.24 7.82
N LEU A 230 19.03 2.97 8.18
CA LEU A 230 19.78 2.31 9.26
C LEU A 230 21.17 1.83 8.83
N LYS A 231 21.38 1.49 7.56
CA LYS A 231 22.57 0.78 7.09
C LYS A 231 23.38 1.51 6.03
N ALA A 232 22.80 2.49 5.39
CA ALA A 232 23.37 3.17 4.22
C ALA A 232 22.80 4.61 4.07
N GLU A 233 22.76 5.38 5.14
CA GLU A 233 22.20 6.73 5.15
C GLU A 233 22.90 7.67 4.16
N ASP A 234 24.19 7.47 3.94
CA ASP A 234 25.01 8.19 2.94
C ASP A 234 24.45 8.06 1.53
N GLU A 235 23.96 6.87 1.15
CA GLU A 235 23.33 6.66 -0.17
C GLU A 235 22.01 7.43 -0.31
N LEU A 236 21.25 7.63 0.77
CA LEU A 236 20.01 8.40 0.74
C LEU A 236 20.25 9.91 0.55
N LYS A 237 21.43 10.43 0.92
CA LYS A 237 21.80 11.84 0.64
C LYS A 237 21.88 12.15 -0.84
N ILE A 238 22.20 11.16 -1.67
CA ILE A 238 22.20 11.29 -3.13
C ILE A 238 20.80 11.70 -3.65
N LEU A 239 19.72 11.20 -3.04
CA LEU A 239 18.35 11.58 -3.42
C LEU A 239 18.07 13.07 -3.17
N GLU A 240 18.64 13.62 -2.09
CA GLU A 240 18.51 15.04 -1.78
C GLU A 240 19.24 15.90 -2.81
N GLU A 241 20.46 15.50 -3.18
CA GLU A 241 21.27 16.20 -4.18
C GLU A 241 20.65 16.17 -5.58
N LYS A 242 20.16 14.98 -6.00
CA LYS A 242 19.46 14.84 -7.28
C LYS A 242 18.21 15.69 -7.36
N LYS A 243 17.41 15.74 -6.29
CA LYS A 243 16.23 16.59 -6.23
C LYS A 243 16.53 18.06 -6.48
N LEU A 244 17.66 18.55 -5.95
CA LEU A 244 18.07 19.95 -6.13
C LEU A 244 18.48 20.27 -7.58
N ARG A 245 18.90 19.27 -8.35
CA ARG A 245 19.37 19.42 -9.73
C ARG A 245 18.32 19.07 -10.78
N GLU A 246 17.36 18.24 -10.44
CA GLU A 246 16.35 17.71 -11.34
C GLU A 246 14.94 18.01 -10.80
N ASN A 247 13.97 18.23 -11.70
CA ASN A 247 12.58 18.49 -11.32
C ASN A 247 11.88 17.19 -10.87
N ILE A 248 12.33 16.62 -9.74
CA ILE A 248 11.82 15.39 -9.17
C ILE A 248 10.77 15.67 -8.09
N LEU A 249 9.58 15.10 -8.23
CA LEU A 249 8.56 15.05 -7.19
C LEU A 249 8.48 13.64 -6.59
N PHE A 250 8.54 13.56 -5.27
CA PHE A 250 8.31 12.30 -4.56
C PHE A 250 6.85 12.21 -4.10
N HIS A 251 6.15 11.21 -4.58
CA HIS A 251 4.81 10.89 -4.13
C HIS A 251 4.86 9.99 -2.89
N LEU A 252 4.41 10.49 -1.75
CA LEU A 252 4.25 9.68 -0.53
C LEU A 252 2.93 8.91 -0.56
N PRO A 253 2.98 7.57 -0.62
CA PRO A 253 1.79 6.75 -0.60
C PRO A 253 1.01 6.84 0.71
N CYS A 254 -0.30 6.68 0.63
CA CYS A 254 -1.17 6.70 1.81
C CYS A 254 -0.92 5.55 2.81
N HIS A 255 -0.37 4.43 2.35
CA HIS A 255 -0.02 3.27 3.19
C HIS A 255 1.40 3.32 3.76
N LEU A 256 2.02 4.47 3.68
CA LEU A 256 3.30 4.68 4.35
C LEU A 256 3.08 4.76 5.85
N THR A 257 3.43 3.69 6.56
CA THR A 257 3.14 3.50 7.99
C THR A 257 4.33 3.81 8.90
N GLU A 258 5.50 4.04 8.30
CA GLU A 258 6.75 4.30 9.02
C GLU A 258 7.14 5.78 8.90
N ASP A 259 7.96 6.26 9.86
CA ASP A 259 8.45 7.63 9.84
C ASP A 259 9.52 7.82 8.76
N PHE A 260 9.18 8.60 7.77
CA PHE A 260 10.06 9.04 6.69
C PHE A 260 10.63 10.42 7.02
N ASN A 261 11.37 10.52 8.12
CA ASN A 261 11.82 11.80 8.63
C ASN A 261 12.73 12.57 7.67
N LEU A 262 13.61 11.86 6.93
CA LEU A 262 14.46 12.48 5.91
C LEU A 262 13.66 13.02 4.73
N VAL A 263 12.64 12.30 4.30
CA VAL A 263 11.81 12.68 3.15
C VAL A 263 10.81 13.77 3.51
N LYS A 264 10.22 13.73 4.72
CA LYS A 264 9.23 14.72 5.17
C LYS A 264 9.79 16.13 5.26
N ASN A 265 11.02 16.28 5.72
CA ASN A 265 11.61 17.60 5.99
C ASN A 265 12.24 18.27 4.78
N LYS A 266 12.52 17.52 3.71
CA LYS A 266 13.30 18.00 2.57
C LYS A 266 12.67 17.79 1.19
N ILE A 267 11.57 17.04 1.12
CA ILE A 267 10.92 16.69 -0.13
C ILE A 267 9.48 17.20 -0.11
N GLU A 268 9.13 18.08 -1.02
CA GLU A 268 7.77 18.58 -1.16
C GLU A 268 6.82 17.44 -1.53
N THR A 269 6.13 16.94 -0.51
CA THR A 269 5.17 15.87 -0.66
C THR A 269 3.78 16.45 -0.67
N ARG A 270 3.08 16.37 -1.78
CA ARG A 270 1.69 16.82 -1.83
C ARG A 270 0.75 15.68 -1.49
N ASP A 271 -0.17 15.99 -0.62
CA ASP A 271 -1.15 15.05 -0.06
C ASP A 271 -2.30 14.76 -1.03
N PHE A 272 -2.01 14.17 -2.20
CA PHE A 272 -3.04 13.69 -3.12
C PHE A 272 -3.04 12.16 -3.23
N CYS A 273 -4.23 11.60 -3.41
CA CYS A 273 -4.39 10.15 -3.56
C CYS A 273 -4.09 9.74 -4.99
N CYS A 274 -3.26 8.70 -5.18
CA CYS A 274 -3.03 8.12 -6.51
C CYS A 274 -4.28 7.46 -7.11
N GLY A 275 -5.26 7.04 -6.29
CA GLY A 275 -6.48 6.39 -6.75
C GLY A 275 -6.36 4.90 -7.08
N SER A 276 -5.19 4.30 -6.89
CA SER A 276 -4.89 2.92 -7.27
C SER A 276 -5.80 1.87 -6.65
N ALA A 277 -6.22 2.05 -5.38
CA ALA A 277 -7.01 1.06 -4.67
C ALA A 277 -8.32 0.66 -5.38
N LYS A 278 -8.87 1.55 -6.19
CA LYS A 278 -10.10 1.31 -6.97
C LYS A 278 -9.89 1.51 -8.47
N PHE A 279 -8.66 1.33 -8.94
CA PHE A 279 -8.29 1.50 -10.35
C PHE A 279 -9.16 0.66 -11.28
N PHE A 280 -9.45 -0.58 -10.90
CA PHE A 280 -10.18 -1.55 -11.70
C PHE A 280 -11.69 -1.57 -11.45
N LEU A 281 -12.17 -0.85 -10.43
CA LEU A 281 -13.58 -0.82 -10.07
C LEU A 281 -14.28 0.40 -10.66
N TRP A 282 -14.25 0.55 -12.00
CA TRP A 282 -15.28 1.33 -12.74
C TRP A 282 -15.47 2.78 -12.28
N LEU A 283 -14.54 3.36 -11.50
CA LEU A 283 -14.66 4.70 -10.95
C LEU A 283 -14.17 5.76 -11.94
N LYS A 284 -14.73 5.79 -13.17
CA LYS A 284 -14.35 6.78 -14.19
C LYS A 284 -14.34 8.21 -13.66
N ASN A 285 -15.35 8.59 -12.89
CA ASN A 285 -15.43 9.93 -12.30
C ASN A 285 -14.34 10.18 -11.25
N PHE A 286 -14.02 9.17 -10.42
CA PHE A 286 -12.95 9.26 -9.44
C PHE A 286 -11.59 9.42 -10.12
N GLN A 287 -11.31 8.63 -11.13
CA GLN A 287 -10.05 8.72 -11.88
C GLN A 287 -9.93 10.05 -12.66
N LYS A 288 -11.04 10.53 -13.23
CA LYS A 288 -11.08 11.82 -13.93
C LYS A 288 -10.75 12.98 -12.98
N GLU A 289 -11.36 13.01 -11.81
CA GLU A 289 -11.13 14.07 -10.82
C GLU A 289 -9.70 13.98 -10.22
N ASN A 290 -9.22 12.78 -9.89
CA ASN A 290 -7.84 12.60 -9.46
C ASN A 290 -6.84 13.04 -10.51
N LYS A 291 -7.04 12.65 -11.77
CA LYS A 291 -6.17 13.07 -12.87
C LYS A 291 -6.10 14.60 -12.98
N ARG A 292 -7.23 15.28 -12.84
CA ARG A 292 -7.30 16.75 -12.85
C ARG A 292 -6.44 17.36 -11.72
N LEU A 293 -6.53 16.77 -10.52
CA LEU A 293 -5.70 17.19 -9.38
C LEU A 293 -4.21 16.93 -9.62
N TRP A 294 -3.85 15.80 -10.22
CA TRP A 294 -2.44 15.47 -10.50
C TRP A 294 -1.85 16.41 -11.55
N VAL A 295 -2.53 16.61 -12.67
CA VAL A 295 -2.03 17.49 -13.73
C VAL A 295 -1.66 18.85 -13.16
N LYS A 296 -2.51 19.44 -12.30
CA LYS A 296 -2.23 20.70 -11.62
C LYS A 296 -0.99 20.65 -10.70
N ASN A 297 -0.72 19.48 -10.08
CA ASN A 297 0.39 19.30 -9.14
C ASN A 297 1.68 18.82 -9.80
N LEU A 298 1.63 18.38 -11.05
CA LEU A 298 2.75 17.82 -11.81
C LEU A 298 3.25 18.77 -12.90
N GLU A 299 2.80 20.01 -12.89
CA GLU A 299 3.28 21.04 -13.80
C GLU A 299 4.79 21.26 -13.59
N ASN A 300 5.56 21.17 -14.66
CA ASN A 300 7.04 21.26 -14.65
C ASN A 300 7.80 20.13 -13.94
N ILE A 301 7.14 19.02 -13.57
CA ILE A 301 7.80 17.87 -12.99
C ILE A 301 8.27 16.93 -14.12
N GLU A 302 9.55 16.57 -14.10
CA GLU A 302 10.18 15.67 -15.06
C GLU A 302 10.10 14.21 -14.59
N ILE A 303 10.28 14.00 -13.28
CA ILE A 303 10.25 12.66 -12.66
C ILE A 303 9.30 12.65 -11.49
N LEU A 304 8.40 11.65 -11.46
CA LEU A 304 7.55 11.33 -10.32
C LEU A 304 8.00 10.01 -9.69
N ALA A 305 8.70 10.10 -8.58
CA ALA A 305 9.16 8.93 -7.83
C ALA A 305 8.12 8.49 -6.79
N THR A 306 7.89 7.20 -6.66
CA THR A 306 6.94 6.66 -5.67
C THR A 306 7.48 5.45 -4.92
N PHE A 307 6.94 5.19 -3.74
CA PHE A 307 7.29 4.07 -2.84
C PHE A 307 6.26 2.93 -2.90
N CYS A 308 5.38 2.92 -3.90
CA CYS A 308 4.26 1.99 -3.94
C CYS A 308 3.96 1.50 -5.35
N THR A 309 3.91 0.18 -5.51
CA THR A 309 3.56 -0.50 -6.76
C THR A 309 2.21 -0.05 -7.33
N GLY A 310 1.19 0.07 -6.47
CA GLY A 310 -0.13 0.52 -6.91
C GLY A 310 -0.11 1.96 -7.44
N CYS A 311 0.64 2.86 -6.78
CA CYS A 311 0.80 4.24 -7.25
C CYS A 311 1.56 4.29 -8.57
N TYR A 312 2.67 3.54 -8.68
CA TYR A 312 3.45 3.40 -9.91
C TYR A 312 2.56 2.99 -11.10
N LEU A 313 1.79 1.91 -10.94
CA LEU A 313 0.87 1.42 -11.98
C LEU A 313 -0.17 2.46 -12.38
N ASN A 314 -0.81 3.09 -11.39
CA ASN A 314 -1.90 4.01 -11.68
C ASN A 314 -1.42 5.30 -12.35
N PHE A 315 -0.28 5.84 -11.94
CA PHE A 315 0.32 7.00 -12.61
C PHE A 315 0.73 6.67 -14.05
N ASN A 316 1.41 5.55 -14.29
CA ASN A 316 1.76 5.11 -15.64
C ASN A 316 0.53 4.91 -16.54
N ALA A 317 -0.56 4.36 -16.01
CA ALA A 317 -1.78 4.11 -16.78
C ALA A 317 -2.53 5.39 -17.17
N LEU A 318 -2.46 6.44 -16.33
CA LEU A 318 -3.30 7.63 -16.47
C LEU A 318 -2.56 8.86 -16.99
N LEU A 319 -1.24 8.93 -16.79
CA LEU A 319 -0.41 10.03 -17.29
C LEU A 319 0.19 9.61 -18.63
N LYS A 320 -0.30 10.22 -19.73
CA LYS A 320 0.12 9.87 -21.11
C LYS A 320 1.43 10.51 -21.56
N LYS A 321 1.98 11.46 -20.79
CA LYS A 321 3.19 12.23 -21.07
C LYS A 321 3.92 12.52 -19.76
N PRO A 322 5.15 13.03 -19.79
CA PRO A 322 5.91 13.33 -18.57
C PRO A 322 5.03 13.83 -17.44
N PRO A 323 5.34 13.47 -16.19
CA PRO A 323 6.64 13.00 -15.72
C PRO A 323 6.92 11.52 -16.00
N LEU A 324 8.19 11.16 -16.06
CA LEU A 324 8.66 9.78 -16.00
C LEU A 324 8.31 9.21 -14.61
N ILE A 325 7.68 8.05 -14.55
CA ILE A 325 7.29 7.43 -13.29
C ILE A 325 8.33 6.40 -12.90
N LEU A 326 8.94 6.55 -11.73
CA LEU A 326 9.98 5.65 -11.21
C LEU A 326 9.63 5.13 -9.80
N HIS A 327 10.15 3.96 -9.47
CA HIS A 327 10.30 3.58 -8.07
C HIS A 327 11.50 4.37 -7.50
N TRP A 328 11.38 4.91 -6.29
CA TRP A 328 12.39 5.81 -5.72
C TRP A 328 13.81 5.23 -5.68
N LEU A 329 13.95 3.89 -5.54
CA LEU A 329 15.25 3.21 -5.57
C LEU A 329 15.95 3.24 -6.94
N GLU A 330 15.21 3.45 -8.02
CA GLU A 330 15.77 3.60 -9.37
C GLU A 330 16.50 4.95 -9.55
N LEU A 331 16.34 5.84 -8.57
CA LEU A 331 17.04 7.13 -8.53
C LEU A 331 18.41 7.05 -7.82
N LEU A 332 18.68 6.01 -7.03
CA LEU A 332 19.99 5.78 -6.39
C LEU A 332 20.97 5.17 -7.36
#